data_45f76618b54d4c54fb20e50e05e17776
#
_entry.id   45f76618b54d4c54fb20e50e05e17776
#
_cell.length_a   1.000
_cell.length_b   1.000
_cell.length_c   1.000
_cell.angle_alpha   90.00
_cell.angle_beta   90.00
_cell.angle_gamma   90.00
#
_symmetry.space_group_name_H-M   'P 1'
#
loop_
_entity.id
_entity.type
_entity.pdbx_description
1 polymer ?
#
loop_
_entity_poly.entity_id
_entity_poly.type
_entity_poly.pdbx_seq_one_letter_code
_entity_poly.pdbx_strand_id
1 'polypeptide(L)'
;MNMPVNKMKIVRTRGMAVTKPGVGALVAGLLFSIGVGSAVGQTISSQTQGPVPCQNRAPEIIENSSLIVTSDYVIGPEDVLEITVWRNADLSKVAAVRPDGRISLPLIGDVGAAGKTVVQLAAAISERLKEFKENPQVSILVKEVNSYAIYVLGEVSKPGKYPLKSKTTLLQAITLASGFTPAAARNKIVVFRFGEQGGKDLKIKASYDDIIMGDESLANIQLRPGDTIVVPSETMVLVK
;
A
#
# COMPACT_ATOMS: atom_id res chain seq x y z
N MET A 1 -1.81 -56.33 18.43
CA MET A 1 -2.16 -55.20 19.32
C MET A 1 -2.98 -54.22 18.54
N ASN A 2 -4.31 -54.24 18.78
CA ASN A 2 -5.32 -53.46 18.06
C ASN A 2 -5.36 -52.00 18.58
N MET A 3 -5.31 -51.03 17.68
CA MET A 3 -5.68 -49.65 17.99
C MET A 3 -7.07 -49.32 17.41
N PRO A 4 -7.94 -48.68 18.17
CA PRO A 4 -9.32 -48.40 17.71
C PRO A 4 -9.42 -47.16 16.84
N VAL A 5 -10.17 -47.30 15.77
CA VAL A 5 -10.58 -46.23 14.83
C VAL A 5 -11.61 -45.33 15.53
N ASN A 6 -11.26 -44.05 15.66
CA ASN A 6 -12.14 -43.02 16.25
C ASN A 6 -13.10 -42.49 15.17
N LYS A 7 -14.40 -42.85 15.29
CA LYS A 7 -15.50 -42.38 14.44
C LYS A 7 -15.83 -40.94 14.78
N MET A 8 -15.57 -40.04 13.88
CA MET A 8 -15.96 -38.63 13.95
C MET A 8 -17.45 -38.49 13.59
N LYS A 9 -18.27 -38.10 14.58
CA LYS A 9 -19.70 -37.81 14.43
C LYS A 9 -19.93 -36.56 13.61
N ILE A 10 -20.61 -36.70 12.48
CA ILE A 10 -21.14 -35.57 11.69
C ILE A 10 -22.40 -35.06 12.38
N VAL A 11 -22.33 -33.85 12.90
CA VAL A 11 -23.52 -33.12 13.41
C VAL A 11 -24.15 -32.37 12.25
N ARG A 12 -25.31 -32.87 11.78
CA ARG A 12 -26.20 -32.15 10.86
C ARG A 12 -26.97 -31.08 11.65
N THR A 13 -26.70 -29.81 11.40
CA THR A 13 -27.58 -28.72 11.83
C THR A 13 -28.62 -28.45 10.76
N ARG A 14 -29.87 -28.50 11.24
CA ARG A 14 -31.13 -28.29 10.52
C ARG A 14 -31.20 -26.85 9.97
N GLY A 15 -31.73 -26.72 8.74
CA GLY A 15 -32.04 -25.48 8.09
C GLY A 15 -33.08 -24.64 8.84
N MET A 16 -32.85 -23.34 8.88
CA MET A 16 -33.83 -22.32 9.23
C MET A 16 -34.36 -21.71 7.93
N ALA A 17 -35.67 -21.91 7.73
CA ALA A 17 -36.41 -21.29 6.63
C ALA A 17 -36.59 -19.79 6.89
N VAL A 18 -36.13 -18.96 5.92
CA VAL A 18 -36.39 -17.53 5.89
C VAL A 18 -37.65 -17.30 5.06
N THR A 19 -38.72 -16.89 5.73
CA THR A 19 -40.00 -16.44 5.16
C THR A 19 -39.84 -15.04 4.57
N LYS A 20 -40.23 -14.88 3.30
CA LYS A 20 -40.40 -13.59 2.63
C LYS A 20 -41.67 -12.89 3.12
N PRO A 21 -41.69 -11.57 3.39
CA PRO A 21 -42.94 -10.81 3.45
C PRO A 21 -43.28 -10.26 2.07
N GLY A 22 -44.56 -10.35 1.78
CA GLY A 22 -45.20 -10.06 0.50
C GLY A 22 -45.34 -8.58 0.19
N VAL A 23 -45.47 -8.38 -1.10
CA VAL A 23 -45.83 -7.16 -1.79
C VAL A 23 -47.28 -6.78 -1.46
N GLY A 24 -47.51 -5.60 -0.89
CA GLY A 24 -48.82 -4.98 -0.75
C GLY A 24 -48.85 -3.65 -1.49
N ALA A 25 -49.51 -3.65 -2.63
CA ALA A 25 -49.85 -2.46 -3.37
C ALA A 25 -51.08 -1.81 -2.73
N LEU A 26 -51.06 -0.49 -2.51
CA LEU A 26 -52.25 0.33 -2.32
C LEU A 26 -52.12 1.64 -3.04
N VAL A 27 -52.92 1.76 -4.08
CA VAL A 27 -53.26 2.96 -4.88
C VAL A 27 -54.44 3.66 -4.19
N ALA A 28 -54.36 4.94 -3.97
CA ALA A 28 -55.43 5.95 -3.88
C ALA A 28 -54.78 7.28 -3.44
N GLY A 29 -55.03 8.43 -3.95
CA GLY A 29 -56.06 9.00 -4.76
C GLY A 29 -55.83 10.51 -4.71
N LEU A 30 -55.99 11.15 -5.82
CA LEU A 30 -55.98 12.62 -6.04
C LEU A 30 -56.89 13.36 -5.09
N LEU A 31 -56.48 14.54 -4.61
CA LEU A 31 -57.39 15.70 -4.54
C LEU A 31 -56.57 17.02 -4.64
N PHE A 32 -56.84 17.72 -5.70
CA PHE A 32 -56.52 19.09 -6.02
C PHE A 32 -57.27 20.06 -5.11
N SER A 33 -56.62 20.98 -4.42
CA SER A 33 -57.28 22.11 -3.81
C SER A 33 -56.46 23.38 -4.11
N ILE A 34 -57.00 24.19 -4.97
CA ILE A 34 -56.56 25.53 -5.26
C ILE A 34 -57.09 26.46 -4.15
N GLY A 35 -56.16 27.04 -3.39
CA GLY A 35 -56.46 28.08 -2.40
C GLY A 35 -55.72 29.39 -2.75
N VAL A 36 -56.47 30.32 -3.31
CA VAL A 36 -56.07 31.72 -3.48
C VAL A 36 -56.26 32.42 -2.14
N GLY A 37 -55.27 33.14 -1.63
CA GLY A 37 -55.45 33.92 -0.41
C GLY A 37 -54.24 34.72 0.05
N SER A 38 -54.24 35.98 -0.32
CA SER A 38 -53.83 37.18 0.44
C SER A 38 -52.39 37.36 0.88
N ALA A 39 -51.76 38.32 0.24
CA ALA A 39 -50.57 39.03 0.69
C ALA A 39 -50.79 39.72 2.05
N VAL A 40 -49.95 39.38 3.03
CA VAL A 40 -49.74 40.20 4.23
C VAL A 40 -48.25 40.51 4.30
N GLY A 41 -47.93 41.79 4.15
CA GLY A 41 -46.59 42.31 4.28
C GLY A 41 -46.00 42.04 5.67
N GLN A 42 -44.92 41.37 5.72
CA GLN A 42 -44.09 41.29 6.91
C GLN A 42 -42.90 42.23 6.76
N THR A 43 -42.94 43.28 7.57
CA THR A 43 -41.90 44.25 7.83
C THR A 43 -40.62 43.52 8.27
N ILE A 44 -39.57 43.68 7.46
CA ILE A 44 -38.23 43.21 7.81
C ILE A 44 -37.70 44.15 8.90
N SER A 45 -37.73 43.68 10.14
CA SER A 45 -36.99 44.32 11.24
C SER A 45 -35.49 43.99 11.05
N SER A 46 -34.74 44.96 10.56
CA SER A 46 -33.29 44.93 10.56
C SER A 46 -32.79 44.99 12.01
N GLN A 47 -32.47 43.80 12.57
CA GLN A 47 -31.69 43.73 13.78
C GLN A 47 -30.22 44.00 13.44
N THR A 48 -29.78 45.19 13.79
CA THR A 48 -28.38 45.61 13.84
C THR A 48 -27.68 44.72 14.90
N GLN A 49 -26.99 43.68 14.45
CA GLN A 49 -26.10 42.97 15.32
C GLN A 49 -24.86 43.83 15.54
N GLY A 50 -24.66 44.24 16.79
CA GLY A 50 -23.47 44.95 17.26
C GLY A 50 -22.19 44.16 17.04
N PRO A 51 -21.01 44.80 17.03
CA PRO A 51 -19.74 44.18 16.78
C PRO A 51 -19.45 43.12 17.84
N VAL A 52 -19.28 41.86 17.37
CA VAL A 52 -18.81 40.75 18.21
C VAL A 52 -17.41 41.08 18.69
N PRO A 53 -17.13 41.08 19.99
CA PRO A 53 -15.76 41.30 20.48
C PRO A 53 -14.86 40.21 19.96
N CYS A 54 -13.83 40.56 19.22
CA CYS A 54 -12.72 39.67 18.89
C CYS A 54 -12.06 39.18 20.17
N GLN A 55 -12.46 38.03 20.67
CA GLN A 55 -11.71 37.33 21.68
C GLN A 55 -10.40 36.92 21.03
N ASN A 56 -9.32 37.60 21.41
CA ASN A 56 -7.95 37.16 21.21
C ASN A 56 -7.78 35.83 21.93
N ARG A 57 -8.17 34.75 21.24
CA ARG A 57 -7.73 33.42 21.60
C ARG A 57 -6.28 33.35 21.15
N ALA A 58 -5.37 33.45 22.13
CA ALA A 58 -3.96 33.14 21.91
C ALA A 58 -3.90 31.80 21.13
N PRO A 59 -3.03 31.68 20.12
CA PRO A 59 -2.86 30.41 19.45
C PRO A 59 -2.44 29.40 20.51
N GLU A 60 -3.35 28.48 20.82
CA GLU A 60 -3.03 27.29 21.57
C GLU A 60 -1.91 26.62 20.76
N ILE A 61 -0.71 26.65 21.31
CA ILE A 61 0.43 25.96 20.77
C ILE A 61 0.03 24.49 20.84
N ILE A 62 -0.50 23.98 19.73
CA ILE A 62 -0.62 22.54 19.49
C ILE A 62 0.84 22.07 19.54
N GLU A 63 1.25 21.60 20.73
CA GLU A 63 2.50 20.86 20.87
C GLU A 63 2.54 19.87 19.72
N ASN A 64 3.50 20.09 18.83
CA ASN A 64 3.87 19.23 17.74
C ASN A 64 3.89 17.78 18.22
N SER A 65 2.75 17.09 18.08
CA SER A 65 2.80 15.71 17.68
C SER A 65 3.53 15.74 16.35
N SER A 66 4.85 15.66 16.39
CA SER A 66 5.65 15.34 15.23
C SER A 66 5.00 14.09 14.65
N LEU A 67 4.17 14.31 13.63
CA LEU A 67 3.81 13.26 12.69
C LEU A 67 5.16 12.77 12.20
N ILE A 68 5.68 11.75 12.88
CA ILE A 68 6.76 10.94 12.37
C ILE A 68 6.13 10.33 11.12
N VAL A 69 6.27 11.03 10.01
CA VAL A 69 6.07 10.44 8.67
C VAL A 69 7.19 9.42 8.59
N THR A 70 6.94 8.26 9.18
CA THR A 70 7.73 7.07 8.92
C THR A 70 7.56 6.83 7.44
N SER A 71 8.53 7.29 6.65
CA SER A 71 8.63 6.86 5.27
C SER A 71 8.85 5.35 5.35
N ASP A 72 7.83 4.57 5.03
CA ASP A 72 7.90 3.10 5.00
C ASP A 72 8.92 2.58 3.97
N TYR A 73 9.57 3.51 3.26
CA TYR A 73 10.57 3.19 2.24
C TYR A 73 11.92 2.88 2.89
N VAL A 74 12.37 1.67 2.64
CA VAL A 74 13.70 1.19 3.04
C VAL A 74 14.59 1.14 1.81
N ILE A 75 15.72 1.83 1.85
CA ILE A 75 16.68 1.90 0.77
C ILE A 75 17.26 0.51 0.51
N GLY A 76 17.31 0.11 -0.74
CA GLY A 76 17.89 -1.15 -1.17
C GLY A 76 19.07 -0.97 -2.15
N PRO A 77 19.75 -2.08 -2.50
CA PRO A 77 20.76 -2.07 -3.54
C PRO A 77 20.19 -1.58 -4.89
N GLU A 78 21.03 -0.96 -5.72
CA GLU A 78 20.69 -0.40 -7.04
C GLU A 78 19.84 0.88 -7.01
N ASP A 79 19.34 1.34 -5.86
CA ASP A 79 18.63 2.61 -5.77
C ASP A 79 19.55 3.80 -6.07
N VAL A 80 19.02 4.82 -6.73
CA VAL A 80 19.76 6.05 -7.02
C VAL A 80 19.28 7.15 -6.07
N LEU A 81 20.21 7.65 -5.27
CA LEU A 81 19.98 8.67 -4.26
C LEU A 81 20.64 9.98 -4.67
N GLU A 82 19.94 11.08 -4.53
CA GLU A 82 20.49 12.42 -4.59
C GLU A 82 20.69 12.95 -3.18
N ILE A 83 21.94 13.14 -2.81
CA ILE A 83 22.35 13.61 -1.48
C ILE A 83 22.76 15.05 -1.62
N THR A 84 22.07 15.94 -0.92
CA THR A 84 22.32 17.38 -0.92
C THR A 84 22.77 17.81 0.47
N VAL A 85 23.95 18.43 0.53
CA VAL A 85 24.46 19.04 1.76
C VAL A 85 24.29 20.55 1.65
N TRP A 86 23.53 21.15 2.56
CA TRP A 86 23.21 22.59 2.53
C TRP A 86 24.48 23.44 2.51
N ARG A 87 24.53 24.40 1.60
CA ARG A 87 25.67 25.31 1.36
C ARG A 87 27.01 24.64 1.00
N ASN A 88 26.98 23.36 0.58
CA ASN A 88 28.18 22.62 0.18
C ASN A 88 27.90 21.82 -1.09
N ALA A 89 28.01 22.46 -2.26
CA ALA A 89 27.78 21.81 -3.53
C ALA A 89 28.80 20.68 -3.78
N ASP A 90 30.04 20.85 -3.34
CA ASP A 90 31.11 19.88 -3.50
C ASP A 90 30.88 18.56 -2.75
N LEU A 91 30.06 18.60 -1.71
CA LEU A 91 29.66 17.42 -0.93
C LEU A 91 28.33 16.83 -1.40
N SER A 92 27.61 17.58 -2.26
CA SER A 92 26.34 17.12 -2.81
C SER A 92 26.60 16.23 -4.03
N LYS A 93 25.97 15.05 -4.07
CA LYS A 93 26.22 14.04 -5.10
C LYS A 93 25.01 13.17 -5.35
N VAL A 94 24.84 12.77 -6.60
CA VAL A 94 23.99 11.64 -6.96
C VAL A 94 24.82 10.35 -6.86
N ALA A 95 24.38 9.41 -6.03
CA ALA A 95 25.08 8.16 -5.82
C ALA A 95 24.11 6.98 -5.93
N ALA A 96 24.51 5.95 -6.67
CA ALA A 96 23.82 4.67 -6.66
C ALA A 96 24.26 3.84 -5.46
N VAL A 97 23.31 3.14 -4.84
CA VAL A 97 23.59 2.17 -3.79
C VAL A 97 24.23 0.94 -4.43
N ARG A 98 25.44 0.64 -4.02
CA ARG A 98 26.21 -0.50 -4.53
C ARG A 98 25.55 -1.84 -4.12
N PRO A 99 25.87 -2.96 -4.79
CA PRO A 99 25.36 -4.28 -4.41
C PRO A 99 25.70 -4.71 -2.97
N ASP A 100 26.81 -4.15 -2.40
CA ASP A 100 27.18 -4.35 -0.99
C ASP A 100 26.34 -3.47 -0.02
N GLY A 101 25.35 -2.73 -0.52
CA GLY A 101 24.47 -1.88 0.26
C GLY A 101 25.08 -0.58 0.73
N ARG A 102 26.24 -0.17 0.19
CA ARG A 102 26.94 1.06 0.58
C ARG A 102 26.88 2.11 -0.52
N ILE A 103 27.04 3.37 -0.12
CA ILE A 103 27.24 4.52 -0.99
C ILE A 103 28.59 5.16 -0.65
N SER A 104 29.29 5.70 -1.67
CA SER A 104 30.56 6.39 -1.48
C SER A 104 30.37 7.89 -1.63
N LEU A 105 30.73 8.63 -0.60
CA LEU A 105 30.60 10.08 -0.53
C LEU A 105 31.98 10.75 -0.35
N PRO A 106 32.15 11.99 -0.85
CA PRO A 106 33.35 12.76 -0.58
C PRO A 106 33.58 12.94 0.93
N LEU A 107 34.80 13.01 1.37
CA LEU A 107 35.30 13.18 2.72
C LEU A 107 35.01 12.02 3.69
N ILE A 108 33.79 11.52 3.73
CA ILE A 108 33.35 10.51 4.72
C ILE A 108 33.44 9.06 4.19
N GLY A 109 33.81 8.87 2.91
CA GLY A 109 34.03 7.56 2.33
C GLY A 109 32.72 6.74 2.21
N ASP A 110 32.82 5.45 2.52
CA ASP A 110 31.72 4.50 2.37
C ASP A 110 30.76 4.54 3.58
N VAL A 111 29.48 4.73 3.28
CA VAL A 111 28.38 4.75 4.28
C VAL A 111 27.37 3.66 3.93
N GLY A 112 26.98 2.85 4.91
CA GLY A 112 25.92 1.84 4.74
C GLY A 112 24.56 2.51 4.52
N ALA A 113 23.92 2.25 3.38
CA ALA A 113 22.64 2.83 2.97
C ALA A 113 21.51 1.80 2.98
N ALA A 114 21.76 0.58 2.49
CA ALA A 114 20.75 -0.47 2.44
C ALA A 114 20.23 -0.84 3.84
N GLY A 115 18.92 -1.11 3.92
CA GLY A 115 18.24 -1.44 5.17
C GLY A 115 17.89 -0.23 6.04
N LYS A 116 18.25 0.99 5.62
CA LYS A 116 17.91 2.24 6.33
C LYS A 116 16.82 3.01 5.61
N THR A 117 16.06 3.77 6.37
CA THR A 117 15.16 4.78 5.78
C THR A 117 15.96 6.00 5.34
N VAL A 118 15.37 6.83 4.48
CA VAL A 118 15.95 8.10 4.01
C VAL A 118 16.37 8.97 5.19
N VAL A 119 15.53 9.05 6.23
CA VAL A 119 15.79 9.85 7.46
C VAL A 119 16.98 9.29 8.24
N GLN A 120 17.03 7.97 8.43
CA GLN A 120 18.14 7.31 9.13
C GLN A 120 19.46 7.46 8.39
N LEU A 121 19.45 7.38 7.05
CA LEU A 121 20.63 7.59 6.25
C LEU A 121 21.11 9.05 6.30
N ALA A 122 20.20 10.03 6.22
CA ALA A 122 20.53 11.45 6.35
C ALA A 122 21.18 11.75 7.70
N ALA A 123 20.63 11.20 8.80
CA ALA A 123 21.20 11.34 10.13
C ALA A 123 22.60 10.71 10.21
N ALA A 124 22.79 9.50 9.66
CA ALA A 124 24.09 8.83 9.67
C ALA A 124 25.18 9.59 8.88
N ILE A 125 24.80 10.21 7.75
CA ILE A 125 25.71 11.04 6.95
C ILE A 125 26.02 12.34 7.69
N SER A 126 24.99 12.99 8.25
CA SER A 126 25.17 14.21 9.03
C SER A 126 26.12 14.00 10.21
N GLU A 127 25.98 12.91 10.94
CA GLU A 127 26.85 12.58 12.07
C GLU A 127 28.33 12.45 11.66
N ARG A 128 28.60 11.75 10.57
CA ARG A 128 29.97 11.61 10.03
C ARG A 128 30.55 12.91 9.48
N LEU A 129 29.69 13.77 8.92
CA LEU A 129 30.14 15.08 8.40
C LEU A 129 30.47 16.07 9.51
N LYS A 130 30.01 15.88 10.76
CA LYS A 130 30.36 16.73 11.89
C LYS A 130 31.86 16.80 12.16
N GLU A 131 32.61 15.77 11.81
CA GLU A 131 34.09 15.78 11.93
C GLU A 131 34.75 16.81 11.00
N PHE A 132 34.07 17.18 9.91
CA PHE A 132 34.62 18.07 8.86
C PHE A 132 33.87 19.40 8.76
N LYS A 133 32.63 19.48 9.27
CA LYS A 133 31.75 20.65 9.13
C LYS A 133 30.91 20.87 10.39
N GLU A 134 30.77 22.11 10.78
CA GLU A 134 29.85 22.50 11.83
C GLU A 134 28.39 22.45 11.34
N ASN A 135 27.52 21.76 12.07
CA ASN A 135 26.08 21.66 11.83
C ASN A 135 25.69 21.33 10.37
N PRO A 136 26.18 20.21 9.78
CA PRO A 136 25.84 19.84 8.41
C PRO A 136 24.37 19.47 8.30
N GLN A 137 23.63 20.14 7.40
CA GLN A 137 22.25 19.81 7.07
C GLN A 137 22.26 18.94 5.81
N VAL A 138 21.79 17.69 5.93
CA VAL A 138 21.77 16.71 4.85
C VAL A 138 20.33 16.41 4.47
N SER A 139 20.04 16.52 3.18
CA SER A 139 18.77 16.11 2.58
C SER A 139 19.03 15.00 1.56
N ILE A 140 18.18 13.98 1.54
CA ILE A 140 18.30 12.87 0.61
C ILE A 140 16.97 12.73 -0.15
N LEU A 141 17.07 12.71 -1.48
CA LEU A 141 15.98 12.43 -2.40
C LEU A 141 16.25 11.11 -3.12
N VAL A 142 15.28 10.21 -3.16
CA VAL A 142 15.36 8.99 -3.97
C VAL A 142 14.97 9.35 -5.40
N LYS A 143 15.94 9.33 -6.32
CA LYS A 143 15.72 9.60 -7.75
C LYS A 143 15.12 8.41 -8.46
N GLU A 144 15.68 7.21 -8.22
CA GLU A 144 15.25 5.98 -8.85
C GLU A 144 15.14 4.87 -7.82
N VAL A 145 14.01 4.18 -7.85
CA VAL A 145 13.70 3.05 -6.98
C VAL A 145 13.88 1.77 -7.80
N ASN A 146 15.07 1.17 -7.75
CA ASN A 146 15.41 -0.02 -8.52
C ASN A 146 15.37 -1.30 -7.65
N SER A 147 15.52 -1.15 -6.34
CA SER A 147 15.46 -2.24 -5.36
C SER A 147 14.05 -2.80 -5.16
N TYR A 148 13.02 -1.97 -5.38
CA TYR A 148 11.62 -2.36 -5.24
C TYR A 148 11.09 -2.93 -6.55
N ALA A 149 11.35 -4.21 -6.82
CA ALA A 149 10.85 -4.89 -8.00
C ALA A 149 10.29 -6.27 -7.65
N ILE A 150 9.37 -6.72 -8.49
CA ILE A 150 8.82 -8.08 -8.50
C ILE A 150 9.13 -8.75 -9.82
N TYR A 151 9.05 -10.08 -9.82
CA TYR A 151 9.24 -10.89 -11.01
C TYR A 151 7.95 -11.63 -11.33
N VAL A 152 7.48 -11.53 -12.57
CA VAL A 152 6.27 -12.23 -13.04
C VAL A 152 6.67 -13.20 -14.13
N LEU A 153 6.35 -14.48 -13.93
CA LEU A 153 6.74 -15.59 -14.80
C LEU A 153 5.51 -16.45 -15.16
N GLY A 154 5.60 -17.14 -16.29
CA GLY A 154 4.60 -18.12 -16.74
C GLY A 154 3.55 -17.52 -17.67
N GLU A 155 2.30 -17.97 -17.54
CA GLU A 155 1.19 -17.68 -18.47
C GLU A 155 0.57 -16.29 -18.23
N VAL A 156 1.39 -15.25 -18.41
CA VAL A 156 0.99 -13.84 -18.47
C VAL A 156 1.38 -13.25 -19.82
N SER A 157 0.68 -12.22 -20.26
CA SER A 157 0.91 -11.64 -21.58
C SER A 157 2.32 -11.06 -21.73
N LYS A 158 2.88 -10.49 -20.65
CA LYS A 158 4.25 -9.94 -20.62
C LYS A 158 4.97 -10.41 -19.35
N PRO A 159 5.67 -11.54 -19.38
CA PRO A 159 6.51 -11.94 -18.25
C PRO A 159 7.75 -11.02 -18.14
N GLY A 160 8.24 -10.77 -16.93
CA GLY A 160 9.39 -9.91 -16.72
C GLY A 160 9.55 -9.34 -15.31
N LYS A 161 10.54 -8.43 -15.14
CA LYS A 161 10.78 -7.64 -13.92
C LYS A 161 9.91 -6.38 -13.96
N TYR A 162 9.19 -6.10 -12.88
CA TYR A 162 8.32 -4.93 -12.75
C TYR A 162 8.70 -4.11 -11.52
N PRO A 163 9.05 -2.82 -11.67
CA PRO A 163 9.35 -1.95 -10.54
C PRO A 163 8.06 -1.63 -9.78
N LEU A 164 8.13 -1.69 -8.45
CA LEU A 164 7.05 -1.28 -7.57
C LEU A 164 7.26 0.17 -7.14
N LYS A 165 6.35 1.06 -7.51
CA LYS A 165 6.39 2.48 -7.08
C LYS A 165 5.59 2.74 -5.79
N SER A 166 4.75 1.80 -5.41
CA SER A 166 3.88 1.89 -4.24
C SER A 166 3.51 0.50 -3.72
N LYS A 167 2.75 0.44 -2.63
CA LYS A 167 2.15 -0.82 -2.16
C LYS A 167 1.29 -1.40 -3.27
N THR A 168 1.73 -2.51 -3.83
CA THR A 168 1.11 -3.16 -5.00
C THR A 168 0.56 -4.51 -4.58
N THR A 169 -0.65 -4.83 -5.04
CA THR A 169 -1.30 -6.12 -4.80
C THR A 169 -1.04 -7.09 -5.95
N LEU A 170 -1.32 -8.38 -5.73
CA LEU A 170 -1.18 -9.42 -6.74
C LEU A 170 -1.98 -9.10 -8.01
N LEU A 171 -3.22 -8.63 -7.87
CA LEU A 171 -4.06 -8.29 -9.01
C LEU A 171 -3.48 -7.12 -9.83
N GLN A 172 -2.94 -6.11 -9.15
CA GLN A 172 -2.27 -4.99 -9.81
C GLN A 172 -1.01 -5.44 -10.56
N ALA A 173 -0.23 -6.36 -9.98
CA ALA A 173 0.96 -6.90 -10.65
C ALA A 173 0.62 -7.67 -11.92
N ILE A 174 -0.45 -8.47 -11.92
CA ILE A 174 -0.94 -9.17 -13.11
C ILE A 174 -1.43 -8.15 -14.16
N THR A 175 -2.07 -7.07 -13.74
CA THR A 175 -2.47 -5.98 -14.63
C THR A 175 -1.25 -5.31 -15.27
N LEU A 176 -0.18 -5.06 -14.53
CA LEU A 176 1.09 -4.55 -15.07
C LEU A 176 1.69 -5.50 -16.10
N ALA A 177 1.56 -6.82 -15.90
CA ALA A 177 1.97 -7.86 -16.85
C ALA A 177 1.01 -8.00 -18.06
N SER A 178 0.06 -7.08 -18.24
CA SER A 178 -0.94 -7.07 -19.31
C SER A 178 -1.94 -8.25 -19.26
N GLY A 179 -2.17 -8.79 -18.06
CA GLY A 179 -3.15 -9.84 -17.80
C GLY A 179 -2.64 -11.26 -18.10
N PHE A 180 -3.56 -12.20 -17.98
CA PHE A 180 -3.31 -13.63 -18.22
C PHE A 180 -3.37 -13.98 -19.69
N THR A 181 -2.64 -15.03 -20.09
CA THR A 181 -2.86 -15.69 -21.40
C THR A 181 -4.09 -16.59 -21.34
N PRO A 182 -4.65 -17.00 -22.50
CA PRO A 182 -5.76 -17.97 -22.55
C PRO A 182 -5.45 -19.32 -21.92
N ALA A 183 -4.16 -19.71 -21.86
CA ALA A 183 -3.71 -20.98 -21.29
C ALA A 183 -3.40 -20.93 -19.79
N ALA A 184 -3.63 -19.78 -19.15
CA ALA A 184 -3.27 -19.57 -17.76
C ALA A 184 -4.20 -20.28 -16.78
N ALA A 185 -3.64 -21.05 -15.85
CA ALA A 185 -4.36 -21.59 -14.70
C ALA A 185 -4.55 -20.52 -13.63
N ARG A 186 -5.53 -19.62 -13.81
CA ARG A 186 -5.78 -18.41 -13.02
C ARG A 186 -6.00 -18.68 -11.52
N ASN A 187 -6.49 -19.87 -11.17
CA ASN A 187 -6.80 -20.26 -9.79
C ASN A 187 -5.66 -21.01 -9.11
N LYS A 188 -4.48 -21.07 -9.73
CA LYS A 188 -3.30 -21.76 -9.21
C LYS A 188 -2.05 -20.90 -9.24
N ILE A 189 -2.22 -19.60 -9.01
CA ILE A 189 -1.11 -18.65 -8.93
C ILE A 189 -0.29 -18.94 -7.68
N VAL A 190 1.02 -18.85 -7.80
CA VAL A 190 1.94 -19.04 -6.70
C VAL A 190 2.85 -17.83 -6.58
N VAL A 191 2.90 -17.24 -5.38
CA VAL A 191 3.83 -16.19 -5.03
C VAL A 191 4.93 -16.80 -4.18
N PHE A 192 6.16 -16.76 -4.66
CA PHE A 192 7.35 -17.11 -3.91
C PHE A 192 7.91 -15.87 -3.27
N ARG A 193 8.04 -15.88 -1.96
CA ARG A 193 8.67 -14.84 -1.16
C ARG A 193 9.88 -15.43 -0.48
N PHE A 194 11.05 -14.99 -0.91
CA PHE A 194 12.31 -15.43 -0.32
C PHE A 194 12.53 -14.71 1.01
N GLY A 195 12.91 -15.46 2.03
CA GLY A 195 13.23 -14.90 3.34
C GLY A 195 14.55 -14.12 3.29
N GLU A 196 14.55 -12.90 3.83
CA GLU A 196 15.79 -12.13 3.99
C GLU A 196 16.71 -12.82 5.01
N GLN A 197 18.02 -12.89 4.71
CA GLN A 197 19.09 -13.32 5.62
C GLN A 197 18.85 -14.67 6.35
N GLY A 198 18.37 -15.70 5.61
CA GLY A 198 18.17 -17.04 6.18
C GLY A 198 16.78 -17.27 6.78
N GLY A 199 15.84 -16.37 6.54
CA GLY A 199 14.41 -16.59 6.80
C GLY A 199 13.87 -17.75 5.94
N LYS A 200 12.74 -18.33 6.36
CA LYS A 200 12.09 -19.40 5.59
C LYS A 200 11.45 -18.82 4.34
N ASP A 201 11.67 -19.46 3.20
CA ASP A 201 10.96 -19.16 1.97
C ASP A 201 9.48 -19.46 2.13
N LEU A 202 8.64 -18.52 1.75
CA LEU A 202 7.19 -18.65 1.80
C LEU A 202 6.66 -18.89 0.40
N LYS A 203 5.84 -19.93 0.27
CA LYS A 203 5.07 -20.23 -0.94
C LYS A 203 3.61 -19.94 -0.67
N ILE A 204 3.11 -18.84 -1.20
CA ILE A 204 1.74 -18.38 -1.00
C ILE A 204 0.94 -18.75 -2.25
N LYS A 205 -0.12 -19.52 -2.09
CA LYS A 205 -1.04 -19.85 -3.18
C LYS A 205 -2.15 -18.81 -3.25
N ALA A 206 -2.50 -18.39 -4.45
CA ALA A 206 -3.58 -17.45 -4.70
C ALA A 206 -4.47 -17.95 -5.84
N SER A 207 -5.75 -17.67 -5.74
CA SER A 207 -6.75 -17.95 -6.76
C SER A 207 -7.37 -16.63 -7.22
N TYR A 208 -7.49 -16.47 -8.53
CA TYR A 208 -8.10 -15.28 -9.13
C TYR A 208 -9.59 -15.17 -8.77
N ASP A 209 -10.31 -16.29 -8.79
CA ASP A 209 -11.73 -16.31 -8.46
C ASP A 209 -11.97 -15.95 -6.99
N ASP A 210 -11.10 -16.41 -6.08
CA ASP A 210 -11.20 -16.07 -4.66
C ASP A 210 -10.94 -14.58 -4.41
N ILE A 211 -10.07 -13.94 -5.22
CA ILE A 211 -9.81 -12.51 -5.13
C ILE A 211 -10.99 -11.67 -5.61
N ILE A 212 -11.71 -12.13 -6.66
CA ILE A 212 -12.79 -11.36 -7.28
C ILE A 212 -14.14 -11.65 -6.65
N MET A 213 -14.41 -12.91 -6.27
CA MET A 213 -15.69 -13.35 -5.75
C MET A 213 -15.70 -13.51 -4.22
N GLY A 214 -14.53 -13.53 -3.58
CA GLY A 214 -14.40 -13.65 -2.14
C GLY A 214 -14.70 -12.33 -1.44
N ASP A 215 -15.50 -12.39 -0.38
CA ASP A 215 -15.80 -11.25 0.50
C ASP A 215 -14.59 -10.82 1.36
N GLU A 216 -13.48 -11.56 1.32
CA GLU A 216 -12.32 -11.29 2.13
C GLU A 216 -11.22 -10.57 1.34
N SER A 217 -10.96 -9.32 1.71
CA SER A 217 -9.81 -8.52 1.24
C SER A 217 -8.45 -9.20 1.47
N LEU A 218 -8.41 -10.27 2.26
CA LEU A 218 -7.24 -11.10 2.55
C LEU A 218 -6.77 -11.94 1.35
N ALA A 219 -7.63 -12.22 0.38
CA ALA A 219 -7.28 -12.98 -0.82
C ALA A 219 -6.33 -12.20 -1.75
N ASN A 220 -6.41 -10.86 -1.75
CA ASN A 220 -5.57 -10.01 -2.60
C ASN A 220 -4.25 -9.66 -1.89
N ILE A 221 -3.27 -10.54 -2.03
CA ILE A 221 -1.98 -10.48 -1.36
C ILE A 221 -1.23 -9.19 -1.70
N GLN A 222 -0.79 -8.45 -0.68
CA GLN A 222 0.15 -7.36 -0.85
C GLN A 222 1.54 -7.90 -1.13
N LEU A 223 2.11 -7.50 -2.25
CA LEU A 223 3.43 -7.91 -2.69
C LEU A 223 4.54 -7.15 -1.96
N ARG A 224 5.68 -7.81 -1.82
CA ARG A 224 6.92 -7.23 -1.29
C ARG A 224 8.01 -7.20 -2.36
N PRO A 225 9.00 -6.33 -2.23
CA PRO A 225 10.18 -6.37 -3.09
C PRO A 225 10.81 -7.77 -3.11
N GLY A 226 11.21 -8.23 -4.29
CA GLY A 226 11.78 -9.56 -4.47
C GLY A 226 10.77 -10.71 -4.63
N ASP A 227 9.46 -10.46 -4.46
CA ASP A 227 8.45 -11.49 -4.70
C ASP A 227 8.48 -11.97 -6.16
N THR A 228 8.38 -13.28 -6.35
CA THR A 228 8.27 -13.91 -7.67
C THR A 228 6.90 -14.53 -7.83
N ILE A 229 6.13 -14.03 -8.80
CA ILE A 229 4.79 -14.51 -9.13
C ILE A 229 4.92 -15.52 -10.28
N VAL A 230 4.41 -16.72 -10.07
CA VAL A 230 4.38 -17.77 -11.10
C VAL A 230 2.94 -18.11 -11.43
N VAL A 231 2.58 -17.92 -12.68
CA VAL A 231 1.27 -18.31 -13.23
C VAL A 231 1.46 -19.57 -14.07
N PRO A 232 1.07 -20.76 -13.59
CA PRO A 232 1.22 -22.00 -14.35
C PRO A 232 0.23 -22.07 -15.52
N SER A 233 0.54 -22.91 -16.50
CA SER A 233 -0.43 -23.28 -17.54
C SER A 233 -1.43 -24.32 -17.02
N GLU A 234 -2.62 -24.37 -17.61
CA GLU A 234 -3.60 -25.41 -17.27
C GLU A 234 -3.08 -26.82 -17.56
N THR A 235 -2.31 -27.00 -18.62
CA THR A 235 -1.70 -28.28 -18.98
C THR A 235 -0.68 -28.75 -17.95
N MET A 236 0.11 -27.86 -17.35
CA MET A 236 1.09 -28.20 -16.33
C MET A 236 0.45 -28.69 -15.02
N VAL A 237 -0.78 -28.28 -14.80
CA VAL A 237 -1.54 -28.64 -13.59
C VAL A 237 -2.17 -30.03 -13.72
N LEU A 238 -2.45 -30.48 -14.92
CA LEU A 238 -3.07 -31.79 -15.20
C LEU A 238 -2.07 -32.95 -15.10
N VAL A 239 -0.75 -32.67 -15.19
CA VAL A 239 0.30 -33.67 -15.07
C VAL A 239 0.75 -33.74 -13.61
N LYS A 240 0.08 -34.62 -12.84
CA LYS A 240 0.43 -34.90 -11.43
C LYS A 240 0.53 -36.39 -11.20
#